data_331c0cc30b0142601d337f874c7c5992
#
_entry.id   331c0cc30b0142601d337f874c7c5992
#
_cell.length_a   1.000
_cell.length_b   1.000
_cell.length_c   1.000
_cell.angle_alpha   90.00
_cell.angle_beta   90.00
_cell.angle_gamma   90.00
#
_symmetry.space_group_name_H-M   'P 1'
#
loop_
_entity.id
_entity.type
_entity.pdbx_description
1 polymer ?
#
loop_
_entity_poly.entity_id
_entity_poly.type
_entity_poly.pdbx_seq_one_letter_code
_entity_poly.pdbx_strand_id
1 'polypeptide(L)'
;MLNRTLAFSLPILALLAAGTARAETVSVFCAPTEYDLCIKAASAWKDKTGNEAKINKMPQLLDDAIPLYQQLLAAKSTDVDVLFLDVIWLGMFKANLLDLSTLIPKADQDAHFPSTLAAAKLDDKLVAMPAYMDVGLMFYRKDLLEKYGKPVPKTWAELTVTAKEIQDKERADGKPDIWGYAWQAKSYEGLTCDAIELVSSNGGGNIIADDGKVTIDIPAAVEAITMAKGWIGTISPEGVLNYDEEASRAVFESGNAVFHRNWPYVWGTSHATGSAVIDKVGMMPLPVGKAGEKSSGCLGPMYYGVSKFSSKPEVAASFVDFVTGSDMQKMRAVDAAFNPSIPALYTDADVLKKIPFLKDNQQAFSDSAVRPSGYTGTSYNRVSQAFYRTVHDMLSGDAEVAPGLKDLAAKLEKLKESR
;
A
#
# COMPACT_ATOMS: atom_id res chain seq x y z
N MET A 1 36.65 -33.88 -80.74
CA MET A 1 36.13 -32.51 -80.38
C MET A 1 35.39 -32.62 -79.11
N LEU A 2 36.02 -32.19 -77.96
CA LEU A 2 35.44 -32.31 -76.61
C LEU A 2 34.82 -30.95 -76.26
N ASN A 3 33.51 -30.90 -76.10
CA ASN A 3 32.81 -29.76 -75.57
C ASN A 3 32.82 -29.85 -73.99
N ARG A 4 33.52 -28.92 -73.36
CA ARG A 4 33.46 -28.72 -71.87
C ARG A 4 32.43 -27.62 -71.60
N THR A 5 31.34 -27.99 -70.97
CA THR A 5 30.34 -27.07 -70.38
C THR A 5 30.82 -26.66 -68.99
N LEU A 6 31.13 -25.38 -68.83
CA LEU A 6 31.38 -24.75 -67.52
C LEU A 6 30.06 -24.45 -66.86
N ALA A 7 29.81 -25.08 -65.73
CA ALA A 7 28.71 -24.72 -64.81
C ALA A 7 29.18 -23.60 -63.88
N PHE A 8 28.57 -22.42 -64.03
CA PHE A 8 28.73 -21.32 -63.06
C PHE A 8 27.79 -21.53 -61.87
N SER A 9 28.33 -21.84 -60.69
CA SER A 9 27.62 -21.86 -59.42
C SER A 9 27.57 -20.44 -58.84
N LEU A 10 26.41 -19.78 -58.86
CA LEU A 10 26.19 -18.57 -58.07
C LEU A 10 26.01 -18.91 -56.60
N PRO A 11 26.74 -18.26 -55.66
CA PRO A 11 26.43 -18.41 -54.23
C PRO A 11 25.16 -17.59 -53.91
N ILE A 12 24.13 -18.27 -53.39
CA ILE A 12 22.95 -17.65 -52.81
C ILE A 12 23.41 -17.03 -51.48
N LEU A 13 23.56 -15.70 -51.46
CA LEU A 13 23.77 -14.94 -50.25
C LEU A 13 22.42 -14.87 -49.50
N ALA A 14 22.24 -15.72 -48.51
CA ALA A 14 21.11 -15.62 -47.58
C ALA A 14 21.29 -14.34 -46.74
N LEU A 15 20.63 -13.24 -47.11
CA LEU A 15 20.44 -12.10 -46.23
C LEU A 15 19.60 -12.56 -45.04
N LEU A 16 20.24 -12.79 -43.89
CA LEU A 16 19.59 -12.80 -42.59
C LEU A 16 19.05 -11.39 -42.36
N ALA A 17 17.77 -11.17 -42.65
CA ALA A 17 17.03 -10.01 -42.17
C ALA A 17 16.95 -10.11 -40.67
N ALA A 18 17.94 -9.56 -39.97
CA ALA A 18 17.78 -9.23 -38.55
C ALA A 18 16.67 -8.17 -38.47
N GLY A 19 15.45 -8.62 -38.26
CA GLY A 19 14.34 -7.72 -37.99
C GLY A 19 14.75 -6.86 -36.78
N THR A 20 14.99 -5.58 -37.03
CA THR A 20 15.13 -4.61 -35.95
C THR A 20 13.80 -4.61 -35.23
N ALA A 21 13.76 -5.23 -34.01
CA ALA A 21 12.60 -5.14 -33.15
C ALA A 21 12.30 -3.64 -32.99
N ARG A 22 11.16 -3.21 -33.48
CA ARG A 22 10.72 -1.82 -33.37
C ARG A 22 10.46 -1.55 -31.93
N ALA A 23 11.07 -0.48 -31.37
CA ALA A 23 10.78 -0.03 -30.03
C ALA A 23 9.27 0.19 -29.86
N GLU A 24 8.70 -0.38 -28.82
CA GLU A 24 7.29 -0.24 -28.48
C GLU A 24 7.10 0.64 -27.26
N THR A 25 5.94 1.31 -27.17
CA THR A 25 5.59 2.15 -26.02
C THR A 25 4.43 1.52 -25.27
N VAL A 26 4.59 1.24 -23.98
CA VAL A 26 3.52 0.82 -23.08
C VAL A 26 3.01 1.98 -22.25
N SER A 27 1.71 1.99 -21.97
CA SER A 27 1.04 2.98 -21.12
C SER A 27 0.84 2.42 -19.73
N VAL A 28 1.39 3.09 -18.70
CA VAL A 28 1.49 2.59 -17.33
C VAL A 28 0.85 3.57 -16.36
N PHE A 29 -0.03 3.11 -15.47
CA PHE A 29 -0.47 3.91 -14.33
C PHE A 29 0.52 3.82 -13.16
N CYS A 30 0.69 4.95 -12.45
CA CYS A 30 1.56 5.07 -11.31
C CYS A 30 0.91 5.94 -10.22
N ALA A 31 1.07 5.55 -8.95
CA ALA A 31 0.59 6.33 -7.83
C ALA A 31 1.28 7.70 -7.75
N PRO A 32 0.59 8.75 -7.28
CA PRO A 32 1.16 10.08 -7.12
C PRO A 32 2.40 10.14 -6.24
N THR A 33 2.43 9.34 -5.15
CA THR A 33 3.54 9.23 -4.20
C THR A 33 4.81 8.59 -4.78
N GLU A 34 4.67 7.82 -5.88
CA GLU A 34 5.76 7.13 -6.56
C GLU A 34 6.09 7.70 -7.93
N TYR A 35 5.43 8.78 -8.35
CA TYR A 35 5.48 9.23 -9.75
C TYR A 35 6.92 9.42 -10.27
N ASP A 36 7.79 10.05 -9.48
CA ASP A 36 9.19 10.28 -9.87
C ASP A 36 9.99 8.96 -9.92
N LEU A 37 9.67 7.99 -9.07
CA LEU A 37 10.27 6.65 -9.11
C LEU A 37 9.84 5.89 -10.35
N CYS A 38 8.57 6.02 -10.75
CA CYS A 38 8.06 5.43 -11.99
C CYS A 38 8.76 6.03 -13.23
N ILE A 39 9.01 7.34 -13.25
CA ILE A 39 9.77 7.99 -14.33
C ILE A 39 11.21 7.45 -14.39
N LYS A 40 11.88 7.31 -13.23
CA LYS A 40 13.22 6.71 -13.15
C LYS A 40 13.22 5.27 -13.67
N ALA A 41 12.23 4.45 -13.24
CA ALA A 41 12.10 3.07 -13.70
C ALA A 41 11.83 2.98 -15.22
N ALA A 42 10.98 3.86 -15.76
CA ALA A 42 10.71 3.94 -17.19
C ALA A 42 11.97 4.27 -18.01
N SER A 43 12.79 5.22 -17.53
CA SER A 43 14.07 5.56 -18.16
C SER A 43 15.04 4.37 -18.14
N ALA A 44 15.20 3.71 -16.98
CA ALA A 44 16.09 2.56 -16.85
C ALA A 44 15.64 1.37 -17.72
N TRP A 45 14.31 1.15 -17.83
CA TRP A 45 13.77 0.12 -18.70
C TRP A 45 14.01 0.43 -20.19
N LYS A 46 13.88 1.71 -20.59
CA LYS A 46 14.21 2.16 -21.95
C LYS A 46 15.69 1.91 -22.27
N ASP A 47 16.59 2.25 -21.36
CA ASP A 47 18.04 2.05 -21.55
C ASP A 47 18.38 0.56 -21.69
N LYS A 48 17.65 -0.32 -20.99
CA LYS A 48 17.86 -1.77 -21.03
C LYS A 48 17.27 -2.46 -22.26
N THR A 49 16.11 -2.00 -22.73
CA THR A 49 15.30 -2.75 -23.73
C THR A 49 15.10 -2.01 -25.04
N GLY A 50 15.30 -0.69 -25.06
CA GLY A 50 14.92 0.18 -26.17
C GLY A 50 13.42 0.52 -26.23
N ASN A 51 12.57 -0.15 -25.45
CA ASN A 51 11.13 0.15 -25.37
C ASN A 51 10.86 1.36 -24.48
N GLU A 52 9.69 1.97 -24.61
CA GLU A 52 9.29 3.14 -23.85
C GLU A 52 8.10 2.86 -22.92
N ALA A 53 8.08 3.47 -21.74
CA ALA A 53 6.92 3.47 -20.86
C ALA A 53 6.41 4.90 -20.70
N LYS A 54 5.16 5.14 -21.11
CA LYS A 54 4.44 6.39 -20.87
C LYS A 54 3.77 6.29 -19.49
N ILE A 55 4.25 7.09 -18.56
CA ILE A 55 3.73 7.07 -17.20
C ILE A 55 2.54 8.03 -17.06
N ASN A 56 1.40 7.48 -16.66
CA ASN A 56 0.17 8.23 -16.37
C ASN A 56 -0.02 8.29 -14.86
N LYS A 57 -0.19 9.50 -14.33
CA LYS A 57 -0.42 9.72 -12.91
C LYS A 57 -1.84 9.32 -12.53
N MET A 58 -1.99 8.50 -11.49
CA MET A 58 -3.28 8.16 -10.90
C MET A 58 -3.90 9.34 -10.16
N PRO A 59 -5.21 9.29 -9.86
CA PRO A 59 -5.83 10.19 -8.89
C PRO A 59 -5.09 10.18 -7.55
N GLN A 60 -5.18 11.30 -6.80
CA GLN A 60 -4.51 11.42 -5.49
C GLN A 60 -5.05 10.41 -4.48
N LEU A 61 -6.35 10.21 -4.44
CA LEU A 61 -6.98 9.16 -3.65
C LEU A 61 -7.12 7.89 -4.48
N LEU A 62 -6.67 6.76 -3.95
CA LEU A 62 -6.79 5.46 -4.63
C LEU A 62 -8.26 5.09 -4.88
N ASP A 63 -9.19 5.48 -4.00
CA ASP A 63 -10.63 5.27 -4.18
C ASP A 63 -11.14 5.82 -5.51
N ASP A 64 -10.58 6.95 -5.98
CA ASP A 64 -10.96 7.59 -7.24
C ASP A 64 -10.42 6.83 -8.47
N ALA A 65 -9.44 5.94 -8.29
CA ALA A 65 -8.91 5.10 -9.37
C ALA A 65 -9.87 3.95 -9.73
N ILE A 66 -10.70 3.49 -8.78
CA ILE A 66 -11.63 2.37 -9.01
C ILE A 66 -12.59 2.67 -10.17
N PRO A 67 -13.37 3.78 -10.17
CA PRO A 67 -14.26 4.10 -11.29
C PRO A 67 -13.51 4.33 -12.60
N LEU A 68 -12.32 4.91 -12.56
CA LEU A 68 -11.48 5.07 -13.74
C LEU A 68 -11.11 3.72 -14.35
N TYR A 69 -10.62 2.77 -13.54
CA TYR A 69 -10.28 1.42 -14.01
C TYR A 69 -11.51 0.65 -14.49
N GLN A 70 -12.63 0.75 -13.78
CA GLN A 70 -13.89 0.14 -14.20
C GLN A 70 -14.32 0.64 -15.58
N GLN A 71 -14.24 1.95 -15.83
CA GLN A 71 -14.58 2.54 -17.13
C GLN A 71 -13.65 2.05 -18.25
N LEU A 72 -12.32 2.09 -18.03
CA LEU A 72 -11.33 1.66 -19.02
C LEU A 72 -11.46 0.17 -19.37
N LEU A 73 -11.60 -0.68 -18.34
CA LEU A 73 -11.69 -2.13 -18.51
C LEU A 73 -13.04 -2.56 -19.08
N ALA A 74 -14.16 -1.91 -18.72
CA ALA A 74 -15.46 -2.17 -19.34
C ALA A 74 -15.51 -1.77 -20.81
N ALA A 75 -14.84 -0.67 -21.17
CA ALA A 75 -14.67 -0.24 -22.55
C ALA A 75 -13.68 -1.11 -23.34
N LYS A 76 -12.99 -2.06 -22.69
CA LYS A 76 -11.89 -2.85 -23.27
C LYS A 76 -10.82 -1.95 -23.91
N SER A 77 -10.53 -0.82 -23.25
CA SER A 77 -9.58 0.17 -23.76
C SER A 77 -8.19 -0.44 -23.92
N THR A 78 -7.55 -0.12 -25.05
CA THR A 78 -6.15 -0.43 -25.34
C THR A 78 -5.21 0.73 -24.99
N ASP A 79 -5.74 1.81 -24.37
CA ASP A 79 -4.97 3.01 -24.03
C ASP A 79 -4.09 2.81 -22.79
N VAL A 80 -4.34 1.73 -22.02
CA VAL A 80 -3.60 1.38 -20.82
C VAL A 80 -3.17 -0.07 -20.87
N ASP A 81 -1.86 -0.29 -20.76
CA ASP A 81 -1.25 -1.61 -20.78
C ASP A 81 -1.00 -2.15 -19.39
N VAL A 82 -0.50 -1.30 -18.45
CA VAL A 82 -0.10 -1.70 -17.10
C VAL A 82 -0.87 -0.89 -16.07
N LEU A 83 -1.49 -1.61 -15.14
CA LEU A 83 -2.27 -1.07 -14.02
C LEU A 83 -1.46 -1.19 -12.72
N PHE A 84 -1.46 -0.13 -11.93
CA PHE A 84 -0.99 -0.14 -10.56
C PHE A 84 -2.16 -0.48 -9.64
N LEU A 85 -2.03 -1.48 -8.79
CA LEU A 85 -3.15 -2.13 -8.09
C LEU A 85 -2.88 -2.28 -6.60
N ASP A 86 -3.83 -1.87 -5.77
CA ASP A 86 -3.89 -2.29 -4.37
C ASP A 86 -4.27 -3.79 -4.29
N VAL A 87 -3.78 -4.51 -3.31
CA VAL A 87 -4.10 -5.93 -3.08
C VAL A 87 -5.61 -6.22 -3.08
N ILE A 88 -6.41 -5.29 -2.56
CA ILE A 88 -7.87 -5.42 -2.52
C ILE A 88 -8.56 -5.37 -3.90
N TRP A 89 -7.87 -4.85 -4.91
CA TRP A 89 -8.40 -4.75 -6.28
C TRP A 89 -8.11 -5.96 -7.13
N LEU A 90 -7.18 -6.82 -6.73
CA LEU A 90 -6.81 -8.01 -7.50
C LEU A 90 -8.04 -8.90 -7.76
N GLY A 91 -8.81 -9.21 -6.72
CA GLY A 91 -10.05 -9.97 -6.84
C GLY A 91 -11.14 -9.26 -7.66
N MET A 92 -11.22 -7.94 -7.55
CA MET A 92 -12.19 -7.10 -8.26
C MET A 92 -11.94 -7.10 -9.78
N PHE A 93 -10.67 -6.99 -10.18
CA PHE A 93 -10.28 -6.85 -11.60
C PHE A 93 -9.73 -8.12 -12.22
N LYS A 94 -9.64 -9.25 -11.51
CA LYS A 94 -9.02 -10.50 -12.00
C LYS A 94 -9.47 -10.94 -13.38
N ALA A 95 -10.74 -10.75 -13.71
CA ALA A 95 -11.29 -11.11 -15.03
C ALA A 95 -10.76 -10.25 -16.19
N ASN A 96 -10.17 -9.09 -15.87
CA ASN A 96 -9.66 -8.10 -16.79
C ASN A 96 -8.13 -8.03 -16.80
N LEU A 97 -7.46 -8.82 -15.97
CA LEU A 97 -6.00 -8.92 -15.90
C LEU A 97 -5.50 -10.12 -16.69
N LEU A 98 -4.30 -9.96 -17.26
CA LEU A 98 -3.60 -11.00 -18.00
C LEU A 98 -2.98 -12.00 -17.00
N ASP A 99 -2.93 -13.27 -17.39
CA ASP A 99 -2.16 -14.27 -16.66
C ASP A 99 -0.66 -14.11 -16.96
N LEU A 100 0.10 -13.77 -15.93
CA LEU A 100 1.54 -13.54 -16.01
C LEU A 100 2.38 -14.80 -15.74
N SER A 101 1.75 -15.92 -15.41
CA SER A 101 2.44 -17.16 -14.99
C SER A 101 3.50 -17.65 -15.95
N THR A 102 3.27 -17.48 -17.25
CA THR A 102 4.18 -17.90 -18.34
C THR A 102 4.95 -16.76 -18.97
N LEU A 103 4.58 -15.51 -18.71
CA LEU A 103 5.20 -14.32 -19.29
C LEU A 103 6.33 -13.76 -18.46
N ILE A 104 6.31 -14.03 -17.14
CA ILE A 104 7.37 -13.65 -16.20
C ILE A 104 8.15 -14.91 -15.81
N PRO A 105 9.50 -14.87 -15.85
CA PRO A 105 10.31 -16.02 -15.47
C PRO A 105 9.99 -16.52 -14.06
N LYS A 106 9.93 -17.83 -13.87
CA LYS A 106 9.60 -18.43 -12.56
C LYS A 106 10.59 -18.02 -11.46
N ALA A 107 11.86 -17.83 -11.80
CA ALA A 107 12.86 -17.36 -10.83
C ALA A 107 12.56 -15.97 -10.30
N ASP A 108 12.05 -15.04 -11.17
CA ASP A 108 11.71 -13.68 -10.79
C ASP A 108 10.41 -13.67 -9.96
N GLN A 109 9.44 -14.54 -10.31
CA GLN A 109 8.25 -14.75 -9.45
C GLN A 109 8.67 -15.23 -8.05
N ASP A 110 9.51 -16.27 -7.96
CA ASP A 110 9.90 -16.88 -6.69
C ASP A 110 10.88 -16.03 -5.84
N ALA A 111 11.39 -14.93 -6.40
CA ALA A 111 12.20 -13.98 -5.66
C ALA A 111 11.41 -13.22 -4.59
N HIS A 112 10.08 -13.13 -4.73
CA HIS A 112 9.21 -12.41 -3.81
C HIS A 112 8.78 -13.25 -2.61
N PHE A 113 8.31 -12.60 -1.54
CA PHE A 113 7.70 -13.30 -0.41
C PHE A 113 6.53 -14.18 -0.87
N PRO A 114 6.47 -15.46 -0.44
CA PRO A 114 5.39 -16.36 -0.85
C PRO A 114 3.98 -15.83 -0.57
N SER A 115 3.81 -15.08 0.52
CA SER A 115 2.51 -14.47 0.90
C SER A 115 2.03 -13.43 -0.11
N THR A 116 2.93 -12.60 -0.65
CA THR A 116 2.56 -11.59 -1.66
C THR A 116 2.20 -12.23 -2.99
N LEU A 117 2.93 -13.28 -3.39
CA LEU A 117 2.56 -14.04 -4.59
C LEU A 117 1.24 -14.79 -4.43
N ALA A 118 1.00 -15.38 -3.25
CA ALA A 118 -0.25 -16.08 -2.98
C ALA A 118 -1.46 -15.15 -3.10
N ALA A 119 -1.35 -13.89 -2.63
CA ALA A 119 -2.39 -12.88 -2.78
C ALA A 119 -2.67 -12.51 -4.26
N ALA A 120 -1.67 -12.63 -5.14
CA ALA A 120 -1.79 -12.35 -6.56
C ALA A 120 -2.16 -13.58 -7.42
N LYS A 121 -2.22 -14.77 -6.83
CA LYS A 121 -2.67 -15.99 -7.50
C LYS A 121 -4.16 -16.20 -7.28
N LEU A 122 -4.93 -15.94 -8.32
CA LEU A 122 -6.39 -16.05 -8.32
C LEU A 122 -6.83 -17.01 -9.41
N ASP A 123 -7.65 -18.00 -9.08
CA ASP A 123 -8.12 -19.03 -10.04
C ASP A 123 -6.95 -19.67 -10.83
N ASP A 124 -5.88 -20.06 -10.12
CA ASP A 124 -4.62 -20.64 -10.65
C ASP A 124 -3.82 -19.74 -11.61
N LYS A 125 -4.16 -18.45 -11.70
CA LYS A 125 -3.46 -17.45 -12.53
C LYS A 125 -2.69 -16.47 -11.67
N LEU A 126 -1.51 -16.09 -12.11
CA LEU A 126 -0.76 -14.97 -11.53
C LEU A 126 -1.22 -13.67 -12.22
N VAL A 127 -2.11 -12.92 -11.58
CA VAL A 127 -2.75 -11.74 -12.18
C VAL A 127 -1.95 -10.44 -12.02
N ALA A 128 -0.96 -10.43 -11.14
CA ALA A 128 -0.11 -9.26 -10.89
C ALA A 128 1.20 -9.67 -10.21
N MET A 129 2.21 -8.78 -10.22
CA MET A 129 3.47 -8.93 -9.49
C MET A 129 3.58 -7.89 -8.38
N PRO A 130 4.16 -8.25 -7.21
CA PRO A 130 4.29 -7.33 -6.08
C PRO A 130 5.28 -6.20 -6.38
N ALA A 131 4.88 -4.96 -6.18
CA ALA A 131 5.75 -3.80 -6.31
C ALA A 131 6.52 -3.51 -5.02
N TYR A 132 5.85 -3.61 -3.88
CA TYR A 132 6.41 -3.46 -2.54
C TYR A 132 5.42 -3.96 -1.48
N MET A 133 5.88 -4.02 -0.22
CA MET A 133 5.07 -4.37 0.95
C MET A 133 4.78 -3.12 1.76
N ASP A 134 3.52 -2.94 2.14
CA ASP A 134 3.15 -1.92 3.11
C ASP A 134 2.37 -2.52 4.28
N VAL A 135 2.58 -1.92 5.44
CA VAL A 135 1.82 -2.18 6.67
C VAL A 135 1.69 -0.87 7.44
N GLY A 136 0.54 -0.65 8.06
CA GLY A 136 0.35 0.53 8.90
C GLY A 136 1.31 0.53 10.09
N LEU A 137 2.00 1.66 10.31
CA LEU A 137 3.01 1.84 11.35
C LEU A 137 2.77 3.13 12.13
N MET A 138 3.39 3.20 13.32
CA MET A 138 3.38 4.40 14.15
C MET A 138 4.73 5.12 14.04
N PHE A 139 4.68 6.37 13.62
CA PHE A 139 5.79 7.31 13.68
C PHE A 139 5.67 8.17 14.94
N TYR A 140 6.80 8.55 15.52
CA TYR A 140 6.79 9.35 16.74
C TYR A 140 7.97 10.32 16.81
N ARG A 141 7.79 11.40 17.53
CA ARG A 141 8.83 12.39 17.84
C ARG A 141 9.72 11.88 18.97
N LYS A 142 10.84 11.20 18.60
CA LYS A 142 11.81 10.68 19.58
C LYS A 142 12.43 11.77 20.44
N ASP A 143 12.69 12.95 19.86
CA ASP A 143 13.20 14.12 20.59
C ASP A 143 12.23 14.61 21.68
N LEU A 144 10.92 14.55 21.45
CA LEU A 144 9.93 14.92 22.46
C LEU A 144 9.79 13.85 23.53
N LEU A 145 9.84 12.58 23.16
CA LEU A 145 9.87 11.50 24.18
C LEU A 145 11.10 11.63 25.07
N GLU A 146 12.30 11.87 24.52
CA GLU A 146 13.53 12.11 25.24
C GLU A 146 13.44 13.36 26.13
N LYS A 147 12.97 14.51 25.57
CA LYS A 147 12.79 15.77 26.31
C LYS A 147 11.98 15.60 27.59
N TYR A 148 10.94 14.77 27.55
CA TYR A 148 10.02 14.57 28.67
C TYR A 148 10.23 13.26 29.43
N GLY A 149 11.32 12.53 29.14
CA GLY A 149 11.67 11.26 29.82
C GLY A 149 10.62 10.18 29.67
N LYS A 150 9.96 10.11 28.48
CA LYS A 150 8.90 9.13 28.20
C LYS A 150 9.45 7.94 27.42
N PRO A 151 9.10 6.71 27.80
CA PRO A 151 9.37 5.54 26.97
C PRO A 151 8.49 5.57 25.71
N VAL A 152 8.90 4.81 24.70
CA VAL A 152 8.06 4.53 23.54
C VAL A 152 6.84 3.71 24.00
N PRO A 153 5.60 4.17 23.76
CA PRO A 153 4.40 3.50 24.23
C PRO A 153 4.18 2.17 23.53
N LYS A 154 3.76 1.15 24.26
CA LYS A 154 3.47 -0.19 23.73
C LYS A 154 1.97 -0.45 23.59
N THR A 155 1.15 0.26 24.34
CA THR A 155 -0.30 0.14 24.30
C THR A 155 -0.96 1.45 23.88
N TRP A 156 -2.19 1.36 23.33
CA TRP A 156 -2.98 2.54 22.98
C TRP A 156 -3.26 3.44 24.20
N ALA A 157 -3.44 2.82 25.36
CA ALA A 157 -3.63 3.58 26.62
C ALA A 157 -2.36 4.38 26.98
N GLU A 158 -1.18 3.76 26.89
CA GLU A 158 0.11 4.46 27.12
C GLU A 158 0.33 5.57 26.11
N LEU A 159 0.01 5.33 24.82
CA LEU A 159 0.09 6.34 23.76
C LEU A 159 -0.81 7.53 24.10
N THR A 160 -2.07 7.27 24.46
CA THR A 160 -3.06 8.32 24.78
C THR A 160 -2.57 9.22 25.92
N VAL A 161 -2.07 8.62 27.01
CA VAL A 161 -1.55 9.37 28.18
C VAL A 161 -0.28 10.15 27.79
N THR A 162 0.67 9.53 27.11
CA THR A 162 1.92 10.15 26.71
C THR A 162 1.69 11.30 25.71
N ALA A 163 0.82 11.08 24.72
CA ALA A 163 0.44 12.07 23.73
C ALA A 163 -0.17 13.32 24.39
N LYS A 164 -1.12 13.13 25.31
CA LYS A 164 -1.78 14.23 26.03
C LYS A 164 -0.79 15.02 26.88
N GLU A 165 0.05 14.33 27.63
CA GLU A 165 1.03 14.99 28.51
C GLU A 165 2.04 15.82 27.73
N ILE A 166 2.59 15.28 26.62
CA ILE A 166 3.55 16.01 25.79
C ILE A 166 2.87 17.20 25.09
N GLN A 167 1.69 16.99 24.54
CA GLN A 167 0.88 18.06 23.93
C GLN A 167 0.67 19.23 24.89
N ASP A 168 0.23 18.94 26.10
CA ASP A 168 -0.07 19.99 27.10
C ASP A 168 1.19 20.77 27.49
N LYS A 169 2.31 20.08 27.69
CA LYS A 169 3.60 20.70 28.04
C LYS A 169 4.15 21.54 26.88
N GLU A 170 4.11 21.04 25.64
CA GLU A 170 4.56 21.78 24.47
C GLU A 170 3.68 23.02 24.22
N ARG A 171 2.36 22.92 24.45
CA ARG A 171 1.46 24.07 24.37
C ARG A 171 1.76 25.12 25.43
N ALA A 172 2.06 24.70 26.65
CA ALA A 172 2.49 25.60 27.72
C ALA A 172 3.85 26.25 27.42
N ASP A 173 4.72 25.56 26.68
CA ASP A 173 6.04 26.04 26.21
C ASP A 173 5.91 26.94 24.92
N GLY A 174 4.69 27.35 24.53
CA GLY A 174 4.48 28.29 23.41
C GLY A 174 4.29 27.67 22.03
N LYS A 175 3.93 26.37 21.96
CA LYS A 175 3.60 25.66 20.72
C LYS A 175 2.09 25.29 20.71
N PRO A 176 1.19 26.26 20.51
CA PRO A 176 -0.26 26.04 20.68
C PRO A 176 -0.85 25.04 19.66
N ASP A 177 -0.20 24.90 18.51
CA ASP A 177 -0.72 24.12 17.37
C ASP A 177 -0.33 22.64 17.42
N ILE A 178 0.45 22.19 18.43
CA ILE A 178 0.85 20.82 18.54
C ILE A 178 -0.28 19.92 19.03
N TRP A 179 -0.41 18.75 18.43
CA TRP A 179 -1.35 17.70 18.80
C TRP A 179 -0.63 16.44 19.22
N GLY A 180 -1.27 15.65 20.05
CA GLY A 180 -0.72 14.38 20.52
C GLY A 180 -0.65 13.32 19.43
N TYR A 181 -1.69 13.24 18.56
CA TYR A 181 -1.79 12.18 17.58
C TYR A 181 -2.48 12.63 16.28
N ALA A 182 -1.86 12.35 15.15
CA ALA A 182 -2.38 12.55 13.80
C ALA A 182 -2.54 11.20 13.07
N TRP A 183 -3.68 10.98 12.42
CA TRP A 183 -4.05 9.74 11.73
C TRP A 183 -5.10 9.99 10.66
N GLN A 184 -5.55 8.94 9.93
CA GLN A 184 -6.47 9.06 8.81
C GLN A 184 -7.91 8.71 9.23
N ALA A 185 -8.73 9.72 9.57
CA ALA A 185 -10.14 9.52 9.94
C ALA A 185 -11.15 10.03 8.89
N LYS A 186 -10.70 10.48 7.72
CA LYS A 186 -11.56 10.83 6.59
C LYS A 186 -12.39 9.62 6.14
N SER A 187 -13.59 9.86 5.62
CA SER A 187 -14.48 8.79 5.12
C SER A 187 -14.03 8.26 3.75
N TYR A 188 -13.06 7.35 3.72
CA TYR A 188 -12.44 6.71 2.54
C TYR A 188 -11.76 5.39 2.93
N GLU A 189 -11.16 4.67 1.98
CA GLU A 189 -10.51 3.36 2.20
C GLU A 189 -9.43 3.39 3.30
N GLY A 190 -8.69 4.50 3.46
CA GLY A 190 -7.70 4.63 4.54
C GLY A 190 -8.31 4.48 5.93
N LEU A 191 -9.55 4.95 6.15
CA LEU A 191 -10.25 4.73 7.42
C LEU A 191 -10.63 3.24 7.62
N THR A 192 -10.84 2.48 6.54
CA THR A 192 -10.97 1.02 6.68
C THR A 192 -9.70 0.43 7.26
N CYS A 193 -8.52 0.87 6.79
CA CYS A 193 -7.24 0.42 7.34
C CYS A 193 -7.06 0.83 8.80
N ASP A 194 -7.21 2.12 9.12
CA ASP A 194 -7.03 2.63 10.50
C ASP A 194 -7.99 1.96 11.50
N ALA A 195 -9.26 1.77 11.12
CA ALA A 195 -10.24 1.15 12.00
C ALA A 195 -9.99 -0.36 12.19
N ILE A 196 -9.58 -1.10 11.14
CA ILE A 196 -9.26 -2.52 11.27
C ILE A 196 -8.01 -2.72 12.14
N GLU A 197 -7.02 -1.82 12.07
CA GLU A 197 -5.85 -1.79 12.93
C GLU A 197 -6.23 -1.62 14.40
N LEU A 198 -7.07 -0.64 14.69
CA LEU A 198 -7.57 -0.39 16.04
C LEU A 198 -8.35 -1.57 16.59
N VAL A 199 -9.26 -2.13 15.80
CA VAL A 199 -10.08 -3.28 16.21
C VAL A 199 -9.20 -4.51 16.43
N SER A 200 -8.35 -4.86 15.45
CA SER A 200 -7.52 -6.06 15.51
C SER A 200 -6.48 -6.00 16.61
N SER A 201 -5.81 -4.84 16.82
CA SER A 201 -4.82 -4.66 17.89
C SER A 201 -5.41 -4.62 19.30
N ASN A 202 -6.74 -4.46 19.41
CA ASN A 202 -7.48 -4.60 20.67
C ASN A 202 -8.14 -5.99 20.85
N GLY A 203 -7.70 -7.01 20.08
CA GLY A 203 -8.23 -8.36 20.17
C GLY A 203 -9.60 -8.54 19.50
N GLY A 204 -10.01 -7.58 18.69
CA GLY A 204 -11.31 -7.59 17.99
C GLY A 204 -11.36 -8.38 16.68
N GLY A 205 -10.26 -9.01 16.28
CA GLY A 205 -10.20 -9.76 15.02
C GLY A 205 -10.30 -8.88 13.77
N ASN A 206 -11.13 -9.29 12.80
CA ASN A 206 -11.29 -8.63 11.51
C ASN A 206 -12.73 -8.13 11.33
N ILE A 207 -13.04 -7.42 10.25
CA ILE A 207 -14.39 -7.00 9.84
C ILE A 207 -15.23 -8.23 9.48
N ILE A 208 -14.67 -9.06 8.60
CA ILE A 208 -15.19 -10.37 8.17
C ILE A 208 -14.02 -11.34 8.25
N ALA A 209 -14.18 -12.43 8.98
CA ALA A 209 -13.20 -13.49 9.08
C ALA A 209 -13.09 -14.30 7.78
N ASP A 210 -12.05 -15.11 7.63
CA ASP A 210 -11.77 -15.89 6.41
C ASP A 210 -12.88 -16.93 6.11
N ASP A 211 -13.60 -17.37 7.13
CA ASP A 211 -14.79 -18.25 7.00
C ASP A 211 -16.05 -17.49 6.57
N GLY A 212 -15.97 -16.18 6.42
CA GLY A 212 -17.07 -15.30 6.03
C GLY A 212 -17.94 -14.82 7.18
N LYS A 213 -17.59 -15.11 8.42
CA LYS A 213 -18.33 -14.61 9.58
C LYS A 213 -18.04 -13.13 9.78
N VAL A 214 -19.10 -12.31 9.89
CA VAL A 214 -18.96 -10.90 10.30
C VAL A 214 -18.60 -10.85 11.77
N THR A 215 -17.51 -10.17 12.12
CA THR A 215 -16.94 -10.17 13.47
C THR A 215 -16.81 -8.78 14.09
N ILE A 216 -17.43 -7.76 13.50
CA ILE A 216 -17.28 -6.38 13.95
C ILE A 216 -18.19 -6.00 15.14
N ASP A 217 -19.28 -6.69 15.38
CA ASP A 217 -20.20 -6.45 16.51
C ASP A 217 -19.75 -7.25 17.75
N ILE A 218 -18.63 -6.83 18.34
CA ILE A 218 -18.07 -7.44 19.56
C ILE A 218 -17.56 -6.38 20.52
N PRO A 219 -17.46 -6.65 21.82
CA PRO A 219 -17.03 -5.68 22.83
C PRO A 219 -15.69 -5.02 22.53
N ALA A 220 -14.69 -5.77 22.05
CA ALA A 220 -13.37 -5.25 21.72
C ALA A 220 -13.41 -4.21 20.57
N ALA A 221 -14.27 -4.40 19.57
CA ALA A 221 -14.47 -3.42 18.51
C ALA A 221 -15.16 -2.15 19.03
N VAL A 222 -16.15 -2.31 19.92
CA VAL A 222 -16.80 -1.17 20.59
C VAL A 222 -15.80 -0.37 21.41
N GLU A 223 -14.95 -1.04 22.20
CA GLU A 223 -13.89 -0.39 23.01
C GLU A 223 -12.91 0.37 22.11
N ALA A 224 -12.43 -0.27 21.01
CA ALA A 224 -11.48 0.33 20.09
C ALA A 224 -12.00 1.60 19.41
N ILE A 225 -13.21 1.56 18.86
CA ILE A 225 -13.81 2.72 18.18
C ILE A 225 -14.20 3.80 19.18
N THR A 226 -14.66 3.45 20.38
CA THR A 226 -14.96 4.41 21.46
C THR A 226 -13.69 5.14 21.91
N MET A 227 -12.58 4.42 22.04
CA MET A 227 -11.27 5.00 22.35
C MET A 227 -10.84 6.00 21.26
N ALA A 228 -10.92 5.63 20.00
CA ALA A 228 -10.57 6.50 18.87
C ALA A 228 -11.45 7.75 18.81
N LYS A 229 -12.78 7.60 19.02
CA LYS A 229 -13.72 8.74 19.15
C LYS A 229 -13.28 9.70 20.24
N GLY A 230 -12.83 9.17 21.40
CA GLY A 230 -12.34 9.97 22.51
C GLY A 230 -11.06 10.75 22.26
N TRP A 231 -10.28 10.41 21.24
CA TRP A 231 -9.08 11.16 20.87
C TRP A 231 -9.40 12.47 20.14
N ILE A 232 -10.53 12.53 19.40
CA ILE A 232 -10.91 13.69 18.58
C ILE A 232 -11.27 14.87 19.50
N GLY A 233 -10.65 16.03 19.25
CA GLY A 233 -10.75 17.21 20.11
C GLY A 233 -9.94 17.15 21.40
N THR A 234 -9.30 16.02 21.73
CA THR A 234 -8.47 15.84 22.94
C THR A 234 -6.98 15.73 22.62
N ILE A 235 -6.54 14.65 22.02
CA ILE A 235 -5.15 14.44 21.55
C ILE A 235 -5.03 14.51 20.02
N SER A 236 -6.14 14.41 19.30
CA SER A 236 -6.20 14.61 17.84
C SER A 236 -7.07 15.84 17.52
N PRO A 237 -6.70 16.64 16.51
CA PRO A 237 -7.51 17.77 16.10
C PRO A 237 -8.86 17.30 15.54
N GLU A 238 -9.92 18.13 15.64
CA GLU A 238 -11.21 17.82 14.99
C GLU A 238 -11.04 17.66 13.46
N GLY A 239 -10.07 18.38 12.87
CA GLY A 239 -9.71 18.25 11.46
C GLY A 239 -9.30 16.85 11.02
N VAL A 240 -8.94 15.95 11.96
CA VAL A 240 -8.56 14.56 11.65
C VAL A 240 -9.65 13.82 10.88
N LEU A 241 -10.92 14.19 11.07
CA LEU A 241 -12.08 13.66 10.33
C LEU A 241 -12.02 13.93 8.81
N ASN A 242 -11.11 14.81 8.36
CA ASN A 242 -10.88 15.12 6.96
C ASN A 242 -9.47 14.77 6.49
N TYR A 243 -8.63 14.16 7.36
CA TYR A 243 -7.26 13.81 6.99
C TYR A 243 -7.22 12.47 6.26
N ASP A 244 -6.57 12.50 5.12
CA ASP A 244 -6.00 11.34 4.42
C ASP A 244 -4.50 11.21 4.77
N GLU A 245 -3.77 10.34 4.08
CA GLU A 245 -2.35 10.10 4.31
C GLU A 245 -1.53 11.40 4.22
N GLU A 246 -1.77 12.19 3.18
CA GLU A 246 -0.99 13.40 2.92
C GLU A 246 -1.32 14.54 3.89
N ALA A 247 -2.59 14.72 4.23
CA ALA A 247 -3.00 15.74 5.18
C ALA A 247 -2.45 15.46 6.59
N SER A 248 -2.55 14.21 7.06
CA SER A 248 -2.02 13.79 8.36
C SER A 248 -0.49 13.84 8.41
N ARG A 249 0.18 13.46 7.31
CA ARG A 249 1.63 13.56 7.13
C ARG A 249 2.10 15.02 7.21
N ALA A 250 1.41 15.94 6.55
CA ALA A 250 1.76 17.36 6.58
C ALA A 250 1.72 17.92 8.01
N VAL A 251 0.76 17.52 8.85
CA VAL A 251 0.69 17.91 10.27
C VAL A 251 1.90 17.37 11.03
N PHE A 252 2.29 16.11 10.81
CA PHE A 252 3.43 15.52 11.49
C PHE A 252 4.77 16.13 11.04
N GLU A 253 4.97 16.28 9.73
CA GLU A 253 6.21 16.79 9.15
C GLU A 253 6.42 18.29 9.39
N SER A 254 5.35 19.05 9.65
CA SER A 254 5.45 20.44 10.14
C SER A 254 5.87 20.55 11.61
N GLY A 255 5.98 19.42 12.33
CA GLY A 255 6.32 19.35 13.74
C GLY A 255 5.14 19.48 14.70
N ASN A 256 3.90 19.48 14.17
CA ASN A 256 2.68 19.71 14.91
C ASN A 256 1.95 18.43 15.37
N ALA A 257 2.62 17.27 15.36
CA ALA A 257 2.12 16.06 16.00
C ALA A 257 3.24 15.33 16.74
N VAL A 258 2.91 14.70 17.88
CA VAL A 258 3.84 13.85 18.68
C VAL A 258 3.90 12.45 18.09
N PHE A 259 2.74 11.88 17.79
CA PHE A 259 2.58 10.56 17.15
C PHE A 259 1.82 10.70 15.83
N HIS A 260 2.12 9.80 14.90
CA HIS A 260 1.49 9.79 13.58
C HIS A 260 1.37 8.37 13.04
N ARG A 261 0.15 7.92 12.75
CA ARG A 261 -0.07 6.68 12.00
C ARG A 261 0.08 6.97 10.52
N ASN A 262 0.87 6.19 9.82
CA ASN A 262 0.93 6.22 8.34
C ASN A 262 1.67 4.98 7.81
N TRP A 263 1.91 4.98 6.49
CA TRP A 263 2.64 3.96 5.77
C TRP A 263 4.16 4.21 5.80
N PRO A 264 4.99 3.18 5.53
CA PRO A 264 6.46 3.25 5.63
C PRO A 264 7.14 4.39 4.85
N TYR A 265 6.58 4.84 3.72
CA TYR A 265 7.15 5.93 2.92
C TYR A 265 7.34 7.24 3.72
N VAL A 266 6.56 7.45 4.77
CA VAL A 266 6.69 8.62 5.67
C VAL A 266 8.07 8.68 6.33
N TRP A 267 8.74 7.54 6.49
CA TRP A 267 10.14 7.58 6.95
C TRP A 267 11.03 8.36 5.97
N GLY A 268 10.88 8.11 4.68
CA GLY A 268 11.64 8.82 3.64
C GLY A 268 11.31 10.32 3.60
N THR A 269 10.04 10.68 3.61
CA THR A 269 9.58 12.07 3.52
C THR A 269 9.89 12.88 4.78
N SER A 270 9.79 12.27 5.96
CA SER A 270 10.16 12.91 7.24
C SER A 270 11.65 13.26 7.33
N HIS A 271 12.51 12.58 6.57
CA HIS A 271 13.96 12.85 6.49
C HIS A 271 14.35 13.66 5.23
N ALA A 272 13.37 14.08 4.44
CA ALA A 272 13.61 14.89 3.24
C ALA A 272 13.77 16.38 3.57
N THR A 273 14.46 17.11 2.69
CA THR A 273 14.58 18.56 2.79
C THR A 273 13.21 19.24 2.86
N GLY A 274 13.01 20.11 3.83
CA GLY A 274 11.75 20.82 4.07
C GLY A 274 10.91 20.25 5.23
N SER A 275 11.20 19.04 5.72
CA SER A 275 10.58 18.51 6.93
C SER A 275 11.13 19.20 8.18
N ALA A 276 10.25 19.64 9.09
CA ALA A 276 10.66 20.21 10.38
C ALA A 276 11.08 19.13 11.41
N VAL A 277 10.91 17.85 11.06
CA VAL A 277 11.20 16.72 11.94
C VAL A 277 12.39 15.86 11.51
N ILE A 278 13.23 16.36 10.61
CA ILE A 278 14.48 15.67 10.19
C ILE A 278 15.26 15.26 11.45
N ASP A 279 15.73 14.01 11.48
CA ASP A 279 16.50 13.37 12.56
C ASP A 279 15.75 13.28 13.92
N LYS A 280 14.48 13.66 13.99
CA LYS A 280 13.66 13.66 15.21
C LYS A 280 12.63 12.52 15.24
N VAL A 281 12.55 11.72 14.19
CA VAL A 281 11.52 10.69 14.02
C VAL A 281 12.04 9.33 14.46
N GLY A 282 11.20 8.61 15.17
CA GLY A 282 11.28 7.16 15.37
C GLY A 282 10.09 6.47 14.73
N MET A 283 10.20 5.15 14.52
CA MET A 283 9.13 4.33 13.96
C MET A 283 8.99 3.04 14.77
N MET A 284 7.78 2.54 14.91
CA MET A 284 7.47 1.30 15.63
C MET A 284 6.24 0.62 15.02
N PRO A 285 6.01 -0.69 15.27
CA PRO A 285 4.71 -1.30 15.08
C PRO A 285 3.61 -0.54 15.84
N LEU A 286 2.35 -0.67 15.39
CA LEU A 286 1.24 -0.04 16.09
C LEU A 286 1.12 -0.54 17.52
N PRO A 287 0.69 0.31 18.48
CA PRO A 287 0.39 -0.12 19.84
C PRO A 287 -0.68 -1.21 19.87
N VAL A 288 -0.74 -1.95 20.98
CA VAL A 288 -1.74 -2.99 21.22
C VAL A 288 -2.77 -2.55 22.28
N GLY A 289 -3.91 -3.23 22.35
CA GLY A 289 -4.93 -2.96 23.36
C GLY A 289 -4.43 -3.27 24.77
N LYS A 290 -3.80 -4.43 24.94
CA LYS A 290 -3.24 -4.89 26.22
C LYS A 290 -1.82 -5.43 26.04
N ALA A 291 -1.01 -5.26 27.06
CA ALA A 291 0.36 -5.79 27.06
C ALA A 291 0.37 -7.31 26.81
N GLY A 292 1.20 -7.74 25.87
CA GLY A 292 1.33 -9.14 25.44
C GLY A 292 0.46 -9.54 24.23
N GLU A 293 -0.42 -8.66 23.79
CA GLU A 293 -1.12 -8.84 22.50
C GLU A 293 -0.18 -8.53 21.32
N LYS A 294 -0.61 -8.88 20.11
CA LYS A 294 0.15 -8.64 18.88
C LYS A 294 -0.25 -7.32 18.24
N SER A 295 0.74 -6.57 17.81
CA SER A 295 0.51 -5.42 16.92
C SER A 295 -0.16 -5.89 15.63
N SER A 296 -1.07 -5.10 15.08
CA SER A 296 -1.83 -5.47 13.89
C SER A 296 -2.01 -4.26 12.98
N GLY A 297 -0.97 -3.96 12.20
CA GLY A 297 -1.07 -2.97 11.13
C GLY A 297 -1.87 -3.51 9.94
N CYS A 298 -2.60 -2.68 9.24
CA CYS A 298 -3.29 -3.05 8.00
C CYS A 298 -2.26 -3.42 6.93
N LEU A 299 -2.41 -4.60 6.31
CA LEU A 299 -1.54 -5.04 5.21
C LEU A 299 -2.00 -4.38 3.90
N GLY A 300 -1.08 -3.65 3.25
CA GLY A 300 -1.36 -2.85 2.05
C GLY A 300 -0.32 -3.02 0.93
N PRO A 301 0.08 -4.24 0.52
CA PRO A 301 1.01 -4.42 -0.58
C PRO A 301 0.40 -3.92 -1.89
N MET A 302 1.26 -3.32 -2.72
CA MET A 302 0.89 -2.81 -4.04
C MET A 302 1.47 -3.69 -5.14
N TYR A 303 0.81 -3.69 -6.29
CA TYR A 303 1.10 -4.59 -7.40
C TYR A 303 1.10 -3.86 -8.74
N TYR A 304 1.76 -4.47 -9.73
CA TYR A 304 1.58 -4.14 -11.13
C TYR A 304 0.97 -5.34 -11.86
N GLY A 305 -0.13 -5.08 -12.59
CA GLY A 305 -0.81 -6.06 -13.44
C GLY A 305 -0.93 -5.57 -14.88
N VAL A 306 -1.04 -6.48 -15.81
CA VAL A 306 -1.23 -6.15 -17.24
C VAL A 306 -2.70 -6.26 -17.60
N SER A 307 -3.24 -5.23 -18.26
CA SER A 307 -4.58 -5.27 -18.84
C SER A 307 -4.67 -6.37 -19.89
N LYS A 308 -5.67 -7.23 -19.79
CA LYS A 308 -5.88 -8.27 -20.82
C LYS A 308 -6.29 -7.70 -22.18
N PHE A 309 -6.59 -6.41 -22.25
CA PHE A 309 -6.93 -5.69 -23.46
C PHE A 309 -5.71 -4.97 -24.08
N SER A 310 -4.53 -5.07 -23.45
CA SER A 310 -3.30 -4.56 -24.03
C SER A 310 -3.06 -5.16 -25.42
N SER A 311 -2.69 -4.32 -26.36
CA SER A 311 -2.25 -4.76 -27.70
C SER A 311 -0.79 -5.23 -27.74
N LYS A 312 -0.07 -5.14 -26.60
CA LYS A 312 1.37 -5.43 -26.44
C LYS A 312 1.62 -6.23 -25.16
N PRO A 313 0.94 -7.38 -24.94
CA PRO A 313 0.94 -8.09 -23.68
C PRO A 313 2.34 -8.54 -23.22
N GLU A 314 3.19 -9.00 -24.15
CA GLU A 314 4.55 -9.45 -23.82
C GLU A 314 5.46 -8.29 -23.41
N VAL A 315 5.36 -7.13 -24.10
CA VAL A 315 6.14 -5.94 -23.76
C VAL A 315 5.67 -5.34 -22.43
N ALA A 316 4.35 -5.33 -22.20
CA ALA A 316 3.78 -4.88 -20.92
C ALA A 316 4.20 -5.81 -19.75
N ALA A 317 4.20 -7.13 -19.95
CA ALA A 317 4.68 -8.09 -18.96
C ALA A 317 6.18 -7.92 -18.70
N SER A 318 7.00 -7.65 -19.72
CA SER A 318 8.42 -7.33 -19.57
C SER A 318 8.65 -6.06 -18.74
N PHE A 319 7.80 -5.04 -18.87
CA PHE A 319 7.86 -3.86 -18.01
C PHE A 319 7.48 -4.20 -16.58
N VAL A 320 6.42 -4.99 -16.37
CA VAL A 320 6.00 -5.44 -15.01
C VAL A 320 7.12 -6.20 -14.34
N ASP A 321 7.74 -7.18 -15.03
CA ASP A 321 8.86 -7.95 -14.52
C ASP A 321 10.04 -7.04 -14.11
N PHE A 322 10.40 -6.11 -14.98
CA PHE A 322 11.47 -5.15 -14.71
C PHE A 322 11.16 -4.26 -13.50
N VAL A 323 9.97 -3.65 -13.46
CA VAL A 323 9.61 -2.66 -12.42
C VAL A 323 9.39 -3.29 -11.05
N THR A 324 9.09 -4.60 -10.99
CA THR A 324 8.93 -5.36 -9.74
C THR A 324 10.18 -6.15 -9.35
N GLY A 325 11.20 -6.20 -10.21
CA GLY A 325 12.45 -6.89 -9.97
C GLY A 325 13.35 -6.23 -8.91
N SER A 326 14.37 -6.96 -8.50
CA SER A 326 15.24 -6.61 -7.36
C SER A 326 15.85 -5.22 -7.46
N ASP A 327 16.38 -4.83 -8.63
CA ASP A 327 17.04 -3.53 -8.81
C ASP A 327 16.07 -2.36 -8.60
N MET A 328 14.84 -2.48 -9.13
CA MET A 328 13.83 -1.43 -8.99
C MET A 328 13.23 -1.39 -7.59
N GLN A 329 13.08 -2.52 -6.91
CA GLN A 329 12.67 -2.54 -5.52
C GLN A 329 13.76 -1.98 -4.58
N LYS A 330 15.05 -2.29 -4.86
CA LYS A 330 16.16 -1.67 -4.14
C LYS A 330 16.17 -0.14 -4.35
N MET A 331 15.94 0.32 -5.58
CA MET A 331 15.83 1.76 -5.88
C MET A 331 14.70 2.42 -5.06
N ARG A 332 13.50 1.84 -5.04
CA ARG A 332 12.38 2.34 -4.22
C ARG A 332 12.72 2.38 -2.72
N ALA A 333 13.36 1.35 -2.22
CA ALA A 333 13.76 1.28 -0.81
C ALA A 333 14.80 2.36 -0.46
N VAL A 334 15.83 2.53 -1.28
CA VAL A 334 16.92 3.48 -1.03
C VAL A 334 16.47 4.93 -1.25
N ASP A 335 15.70 5.20 -2.31
CA ASP A 335 15.30 6.57 -2.65
C ASP A 335 14.15 7.08 -1.77
N ALA A 336 13.19 6.21 -1.42
CA ALA A 336 11.94 6.64 -0.79
C ALA A 336 11.47 5.78 0.39
N ALA A 337 12.27 4.81 0.85
CA ALA A 337 12.00 3.96 2.00
C ALA A 337 10.76 3.04 1.87
N PHE A 338 10.38 2.65 0.64
CA PHE A 338 9.40 1.60 0.44
C PHE A 338 9.96 0.23 0.84
N ASN A 339 9.17 -0.58 1.52
CA ASN A 339 9.62 -1.91 1.96
C ASN A 339 9.60 -2.91 0.80
N PRO A 340 10.73 -3.55 0.47
CA PRO A 340 10.76 -4.52 -0.62
C PRO A 340 9.86 -5.73 -0.38
N SER A 341 9.26 -6.28 -1.43
CA SER A 341 8.60 -7.59 -1.39
C SER A 341 9.58 -8.76 -1.66
N ILE A 342 10.88 -8.47 -1.81
CA ILE A 342 11.95 -9.44 -2.09
C ILE A 342 12.78 -9.66 -0.82
N PRO A 343 12.74 -10.87 -0.19
CA PRO A 343 13.44 -11.16 1.06
C PRO A 343 14.94 -10.87 1.04
N ALA A 344 15.63 -11.09 -0.09
CA ALA A 344 17.06 -10.83 -0.21
C ALA A 344 17.46 -9.37 0.09
N LEU A 345 16.57 -8.41 -0.18
CA LEU A 345 16.82 -7.00 0.07
C LEU A 345 16.78 -6.61 1.57
N TYR A 346 16.26 -7.48 2.43
CA TYR A 346 16.25 -7.29 3.90
C TYR A 346 17.63 -7.49 4.54
N THR A 347 18.63 -7.91 3.76
CA THR A 347 20.04 -8.01 4.18
C THR A 347 20.96 -7.10 3.35
N ASP A 348 20.42 -6.36 2.39
CA ASP A 348 21.19 -5.42 1.57
C ASP A 348 21.67 -4.21 2.40
N ALA A 349 22.95 -3.89 2.30
CA ALA A 349 23.57 -2.86 3.13
C ALA A 349 23.04 -1.44 2.83
N ASP A 350 22.75 -1.11 1.57
CA ASP A 350 22.23 0.20 1.19
C ASP A 350 20.79 0.37 1.65
N VAL A 351 20.00 -0.69 1.52
CA VAL A 351 18.59 -0.73 2.00
C VAL A 351 18.56 -0.56 3.51
N LEU A 352 19.37 -1.33 4.26
CA LEU A 352 19.43 -1.25 5.72
C LEU A 352 19.98 0.09 6.22
N LYS A 353 20.87 0.74 5.45
CA LYS A 353 21.33 2.09 5.77
C LYS A 353 20.19 3.11 5.68
N LYS A 354 19.27 2.95 4.71
CA LYS A 354 18.12 3.84 4.52
C LYS A 354 16.96 3.51 5.46
N ILE A 355 16.71 2.23 5.67
CA ILE A 355 15.61 1.71 6.49
C ILE A 355 16.20 0.80 7.59
N PRO A 356 16.83 1.37 8.63
CA PRO A 356 17.59 0.60 9.62
C PRO A 356 16.75 -0.39 10.43
N PHE A 357 15.45 -0.13 10.57
CA PHE A 357 14.48 -0.97 11.29
C PHE A 357 13.73 -1.97 10.39
N LEU A 358 14.14 -2.14 9.13
CA LEU A 358 13.43 -3.02 8.18
C LEU A 358 13.33 -4.46 8.70
N LYS A 359 14.39 -4.97 9.36
CA LYS A 359 14.38 -6.30 9.99
C LYS A 359 13.45 -6.37 11.18
N ASP A 360 13.45 -5.34 12.02
CA ASP A 360 12.64 -5.31 13.25
C ASP A 360 11.14 -5.24 12.93
N ASN A 361 10.80 -4.59 11.81
CA ASN A 361 9.42 -4.50 11.33
C ASN A 361 8.95 -5.73 10.54
N GLN A 362 9.81 -6.69 10.23
CA GLN A 362 9.40 -7.88 9.49
C GLN A 362 8.27 -8.65 10.18
N GLN A 363 8.27 -8.67 11.52
CA GLN A 363 7.21 -9.29 12.30
C GLN A 363 5.85 -8.57 12.11
N ALA A 364 5.84 -7.24 11.92
CA ALA A 364 4.62 -6.48 11.68
C ALA A 364 3.88 -6.94 10.42
N PHE A 365 4.59 -7.40 9.38
CA PHE A 365 3.96 -7.98 8.20
C PHE A 365 3.28 -9.31 8.47
N SER A 366 3.85 -10.14 9.36
CA SER A 366 3.28 -11.44 9.74
C SER A 366 2.08 -11.31 10.68
N ASP A 367 2.07 -10.30 11.51
CA ASP A 367 1.01 -10.03 12.50
C ASP A 367 -0.05 -9.03 11.96
N SER A 368 -0.01 -8.69 10.67
CA SER A 368 -0.86 -7.68 10.04
C SER A 368 -2.33 -8.11 9.92
N ALA A 369 -3.22 -7.11 9.97
CA ALA A 369 -4.64 -7.29 9.63
C ALA A 369 -4.82 -7.26 8.12
N VAL A 370 -5.49 -8.27 7.58
CA VAL A 370 -5.80 -8.36 6.15
C VAL A 370 -7.22 -7.88 5.92
N ARG A 371 -7.38 -6.94 5.00
CA ARG A 371 -8.71 -6.49 4.56
C ARG A 371 -9.46 -7.65 3.88
N PRO A 372 -10.78 -7.83 4.09
CA PRO A 372 -11.51 -9.05 3.70
C PRO A 372 -11.79 -9.18 2.19
N SER A 373 -10.93 -8.64 1.33
CA SER A 373 -11.07 -8.66 -0.13
C SER A 373 -11.01 -10.07 -0.73
N GLY A 374 -10.23 -10.97 -0.13
CA GLY A 374 -10.15 -12.37 -0.55
C GLY A 374 -11.49 -13.09 -0.42
N TYR A 375 -12.23 -12.84 0.67
CA TYR A 375 -13.56 -13.39 0.87
C TYR A 375 -14.65 -12.67 0.05
N THR A 376 -14.65 -11.33 0.06
CA THR A 376 -15.73 -10.52 -0.54
C THR A 376 -15.61 -10.34 -2.06
N GLY A 377 -14.42 -10.57 -2.63
CA GLY A 377 -14.18 -10.49 -4.07
C GLY A 377 -14.67 -9.17 -4.69
N THR A 378 -15.53 -9.25 -5.71
CA THR A 378 -16.10 -8.07 -6.39
C THR A 378 -16.99 -7.20 -5.51
N SER A 379 -17.45 -7.69 -4.37
CA SER A 379 -18.26 -6.94 -3.40
C SER A 379 -17.43 -6.12 -2.41
N TYR A 380 -16.08 -6.28 -2.40
CA TYR A 380 -15.22 -5.63 -1.43
C TYR A 380 -15.46 -4.13 -1.30
N ASN A 381 -15.52 -3.41 -2.41
CA ASN A 381 -15.70 -1.96 -2.39
C ASN A 381 -17.00 -1.54 -1.65
N ARG A 382 -18.10 -2.29 -1.84
CA ARG A 382 -19.36 -2.02 -1.13
C ARG A 382 -19.25 -2.33 0.36
N VAL A 383 -18.52 -3.39 0.72
CA VAL A 383 -18.24 -3.77 2.11
C VAL A 383 -17.41 -2.70 2.80
N SER A 384 -16.30 -2.29 2.19
CA SER A 384 -15.42 -1.25 2.72
C SER A 384 -16.14 0.09 2.85
N GLN A 385 -16.90 0.51 1.83
CA GLN A 385 -17.69 1.74 1.89
C GLN A 385 -18.72 1.72 3.03
N ALA A 386 -19.39 0.60 3.23
CA ALA A 386 -20.32 0.47 4.35
C ALA A 386 -19.59 0.58 5.69
N PHE A 387 -18.39 -0.02 5.79
CA PHE A 387 -17.59 -0.03 6.98
C PHE A 387 -17.06 1.38 7.31
N TYR A 388 -16.26 1.99 6.41
CA TYR A 388 -15.62 3.26 6.73
C TYR A 388 -16.62 4.42 6.91
N ARG A 389 -17.75 4.44 6.19
CA ARG A 389 -18.78 5.45 6.39
C ARG A 389 -19.42 5.33 7.77
N THR A 390 -19.79 4.12 8.18
CA THR A 390 -20.37 3.92 9.51
C THR A 390 -19.36 4.23 10.63
N VAL A 391 -18.09 3.85 10.45
CA VAL A 391 -17.03 4.23 11.40
C VAL A 391 -16.87 5.74 11.46
N HIS A 392 -16.84 6.43 10.33
CA HIS A 392 -16.75 7.89 10.28
C HIS A 392 -17.94 8.56 11.00
N ASP A 393 -19.17 8.08 10.77
CA ASP A 393 -20.37 8.60 11.43
C ASP A 393 -20.29 8.42 12.97
N MET A 394 -19.71 7.29 13.43
CA MET A 394 -19.47 7.10 14.86
C MET A 394 -18.38 8.04 15.42
N LEU A 395 -17.30 8.26 14.67
CA LEU A 395 -16.20 9.14 15.07
C LEU A 395 -16.62 10.61 15.11
N SER A 396 -17.39 11.07 14.11
CA SER A 396 -17.92 12.45 14.04
C SER A 396 -18.97 12.75 15.11
N GLY A 397 -19.57 11.72 15.72
CA GLY A 397 -20.64 11.87 16.69
C GLY A 397 -22.05 11.77 16.10
N ASP A 398 -22.17 11.52 14.79
CA ASP A 398 -23.46 11.36 14.11
C ASP A 398 -24.13 10.02 14.44
N ALA A 399 -23.37 9.05 14.97
CA ALA A 399 -23.88 7.76 15.43
C ALA A 399 -23.24 7.32 16.75
N GLU A 400 -24.01 6.54 17.53
CA GLU A 400 -23.51 5.86 18.72
C GLU A 400 -22.71 4.60 18.33
N VAL A 401 -21.61 4.31 19.06
CA VAL A 401 -20.68 3.24 18.65
C VAL A 401 -21.30 1.86 18.67
N ALA A 402 -21.85 1.42 19.79
CA ALA A 402 -22.37 0.05 19.92
C ALA A 402 -23.57 -0.23 19.01
N PRO A 403 -24.63 0.61 18.94
CA PRO A 403 -25.69 0.46 17.96
C PRO A 403 -25.19 0.51 16.51
N GLY A 404 -24.26 1.43 16.19
CA GLY A 404 -23.70 1.58 14.85
C GLY A 404 -22.96 0.33 14.38
N LEU A 405 -22.15 -0.31 15.24
CA LEU A 405 -21.47 -1.57 14.89
C LEU A 405 -22.45 -2.73 14.71
N LYS A 406 -23.50 -2.79 15.51
CA LYS A 406 -24.56 -3.81 15.35
C LYS A 406 -25.30 -3.66 14.02
N ASP A 407 -25.70 -2.44 13.66
CA ASP A 407 -26.37 -2.16 12.39
C ASP A 407 -25.45 -2.40 11.20
N LEU A 408 -24.16 -2.06 11.34
CA LEU A 408 -23.13 -2.35 10.36
C LEU A 408 -22.98 -3.85 10.14
N ALA A 409 -22.90 -4.66 11.21
CA ALA A 409 -22.80 -6.11 11.09
C ALA A 409 -23.97 -6.70 10.30
N ALA A 410 -25.21 -6.28 10.59
CA ALA A 410 -26.40 -6.70 9.84
C ALA A 410 -26.36 -6.28 8.36
N LYS A 411 -25.77 -5.11 8.05
CA LYS A 411 -25.58 -4.62 6.68
C LYS A 411 -24.51 -5.44 5.94
N LEU A 412 -23.41 -5.76 6.60
CA LEU A 412 -22.33 -6.56 6.03
C LEU A 412 -22.76 -7.99 5.71
N GLU A 413 -23.59 -8.62 6.55
CA GLU A 413 -24.17 -9.93 6.28
C GLU A 413 -24.93 -9.95 4.94
N LYS A 414 -25.72 -8.92 4.65
CA LYS A 414 -26.45 -8.79 3.37
C LYS A 414 -25.52 -8.52 2.19
N LEU A 415 -24.47 -7.73 2.38
CA LEU A 415 -23.55 -7.37 1.30
C LEU A 415 -22.66 -8.53 0.87
N LYS A 416 -22.21 -9.37 1.82
CA LYS A 416 -21.36 -10.53 1.51
C LYS A 416 -22.10 -11.63 0.73
N GLU A 417 -23.43 -11.73 0.88
CA GLU A 417 -24.25 -12.70 0.16
C GLU A 417 -24.53 -12.29 -1.30
N SER A 418 -24.32 -11.03 -1.66
CA SER A 418 -24.60 -10.48 -3.00
C SER A 418 -23.38 -10.59 -3.95
N ARG A 419 -22.78 -11.81 -4.00
CA ARG A 419 -21.61 -12.13 -4.86
C ARG A 419 -21.94 -12.20 -6.34
#